data_731c1294ace4ea5386cf9374cc141258
#
_entry.id   731c1294ace4ea5386cf9374cc141258
#
_cell.length_a   1.000
_cell.length_b   1.000
_cell.length_c   1.000
_cell.angle_alpha   90.00
_cell.angle_beta   90.00
_cell.angle_gamma   90.00
#
_symmetry.space_group_name_H-M   'P 1'
#
loop_
_entity.id
_entity.type
_entity.pdbx_description
1 polymer ?
#
loop_
_entity_poly.entity_id
_entity_poly.type
_entity_poly.pdbx_seq_one_letter_code
_entity_poly.pdbx_strand_id
1 'polypeptide(L)'
;MSQARLPLSLKVLTVNTHKGFTIFNRRFILHELRDALREISPDLVFLQEVLGQHHRHASRIDAWPTTSHYEFLADTLWNDYAYGRNAVYPHGHHGNAVLSKFPIVHHDNLDISVAKHEKRGMLHCVVQPPGSAPMHAVCVHLGLREGHRQHQVSQLCSRIDERIPVSEPVVIAGDFNDWRLRAHALLCRCAGLHEVYVASRGMAARTFPASMPLLRLDRIYVRGARRFRPLQLARRPWARLSDHAPLAAEIEI
;
A
#
# COMPACT_ATOMS: atom_id res chain seq x y z
N MET A 1 16.85 -23.80 -25.90
CA MET A 1 16.98 -22.35 -26.11
C MET A 1 15.93 -21.66 -25.22
N SER A 2 16.35 -21.01 -24.13
CA SER A 2 15.45 -20.27 -23.25
C SER A 2 14.95 -19.03 -24.01
N GLN A 3 13.66 -18.97 -24.34
CA GLN A 3 13.06 -17.74 -24.85
C GLN A 3 13.28 -16.66 -23.78
N ALA A 4 14.02 -15.61 -24.13
CA ALA A 4 14.16 -14.45 -23.27
C ALA A 4 12.75 -13.90 -23.01
N ARG A 5 12.26 -14.01 -21.77
CA ARG A 5 10.97 -13.45 -21.39
C ARG A 5 11.05 -11.93 -21.57
N LEU A 6 10.06 -11.35 -22.23
CA LEU A 6 9.95 -9.90 -22.33
C LEU A 6 9.77 -9.32 -20.92
N PRO A 7 10.43 -8.20 -20.60
CA PRO A 7 10.27 -7.56 -19.31
C PRO A 7 8.81 -7.12 -19.13
N LEU A 8 8.26 -7.39 -17.95
CA LEU A 8 6.91 -6.98 -17.58
C LEU A 8 6.96 -5.61 -16.90
N SER A 9 6.30 -4.62 -17.50
CA SER A 9 6.13 -3.30 -16.87
C SER A 9 4.84 -3.26 -16.06
N LEU A 10 4.94 -2.89 -14.79
CA LEU A 10 3.85 -2.81 -13.83
C LEU A 10 3.69 -1.40 -13.31
N LYS A 11 2.45 -0.92 -13.27
CA LYS A 11 2.08 0.31 -12.60
C LYS A 11 1.59 -0.03 -11.19
N VAL A 12 2.24 0.53 -10.17
CA VAL A 12 1.86 0.33 -8.76
C VAL A 12 1.44 1.65 -8.14
N LEU A 13 0.48 1.59 -7.21
CA LEU A 13 0.00 2.76 -6.48
C LEU A 13 -0.20 2.42 -5.01
N THR A 14 0.16 3.35 -4.11
CA THR A 14 -0.19 3.25 -2.68
C THR A 14 -0.92 4.50 -2.22
N VAL A 15 -1.91 4.32 -1.36
CA VAL A 15 -2.63 5.41 -0.70
C VAL A 15 -3.22 4.96 0.64
N ASN A 16 -3.00 5.75 1.69
CA ASN A 16 -3.79 5.64 2.91
C ASN A 16 -5.17 6.24 2.63
N THR A 17 -6.24 5.44 2.79
CA THR A 17 -7.60 5.80 2.39
C THR A 17 -8.35 6.61 3.43
N HIS A 18 -7.77 6.79 4.62
CA HIS A 18 -8.43 7.44 5.76
C HIS A 18 -9.87 6.95 5.95
N LYS A 19 -10.06 5.63 5.90
CA LYS A 19 -11.36 4.95 6.07
C LYS A 19 -12.46 5.39 5.08
N GLY A 20 -12.05 5.95 3.92
CA GLY A 20 -12.98 6.46 2.90
C GLY A 20 -13.52 7.85 3.19
N PHE A 21 -12.84 8.64 4.03
CA PHE A 21 -13.23 10.00 4.37
C PHE A 21 -12.16 11.03 4.04
N THR A 22 -12.59 12.28 3.86
CA THR A 22 -11.68 13.43 3.82
C THR A 22 -11.08 13.70 5.19
N ILE A 23 -10.04 14.54 5.24
CA ILE A 23 -9.43 15.02 6.49
C ILE A 23 -10.52 15.47 7.51
N PHE A 24 -10.35 15.10 8.78
CA PHE A 24 -11.30 15.29 9.87
C PHE A 24 -12.65 14.58 9.68
N ASN A 25 -12.73 13.55 8.84
CA ASN A 25 -13.94 12.75 8.56
C ASN A 25 -15.17 13.61 8.12
N ARG A 26 -14.92 14.71 7.40
CA ARG A 26 -15.99 15.67 7.04
C ARG A 26 -16.89 15.18 5.92
N ARG A 27 -16.36 14.40 4.96
CA ARG A 27 -17.12 13.90 3.81
C ARG A 27 -16.70 12.49 3.48
N PHE A 28 -17.66 11.63 3.20
CA PHE A 28 -17.43 10.31 2.64
C PHE A 28 -17.07 10.45 1.16
N ILE A 29 -15.98 9.79 0.71
CA ILE A 29 -15.39 10.00 -0.63
C ILE A 29 -15.00 8.70 -1.33
N LEU A 30 -15.50 7.58 -0.86
CA LEU A 30 -15.07 6.28 -1.36
C LEU A 30 -15.35 6.09 -2.86
N HIS A 31 -16.47 6.64 -3.34
CA HIS A 31 -16.86 6.60 -4.76
C HIS A 31 -15.88 7.39 -5.63
N GLU A 32 -15.55 8.62 -5.22
CA GLU A 32 -14.58 9.46 -5.93
C GLU A 32 -13.18 8.86 -5.88
N LEU A 33 -12.83 8.19 -4.76
CA LEU A 33 -11.56 7.48 -4.63
C LEU A 33 -11.48 6.31 -5.62
N ARG A 34 -12.58 5.52 -5.74
CA ARG A 34 -12.66 4.44 -6.73
C ARG A 34 -12.46 4.96 -8.16
N ASP A 35 -13.17 6.04 -8.49
CA ASP A 35 -13.12 6.60 -9.85
C ASP A 35 -11.71 7.13 -10.17
N ALA A 36 -11.04 7.78 -9.21
CA ALA A 36 -9.66 8.23 -9.35
C ALA A 36 -8.65 7.07 -9.49
N LEU A 37 -8.85 5.96 -8.77
CA LEU A 37 -8.04 4.75 -8.92
C LEU A 37 -8.23 4.13 -10.31
N ARG A 38 -9.48 4.08 -10.81
CA ARG A 38 -9.80 3.55 -12.14
C ARG A 38 -9.18 4.38 -13.25
N GLU A 39 -9.15 5.70 -13.14
CA GLU A 39 -8.52 6.60 -14.11
C GLU A 39 -7.01 6.32 -14.26
N ILE A 40 -6.30 6.07 -13.15
CA ILE A 40 -4.88 5.70 -13.19
C ILE A 40 -4.71 4.26 -13.66
N SER A 41 -5.64 3.37 -13.30
CA SER A 41 -5.63 1.95 -13.63
C SER A 41 -4.29 1.26 -13.32
N PRO A 42 -3.78 1.33 -12.06
CA PRO A 42 -2.57 0.61 -11.68
C PRO A 42 -2.79 -0.90 -11.70
N ASP A 43 -1.71 -1.67 -11.86
CA ASP A 43 -1.77 -3.13 -11.86
C ASP A 43 -1.84 -3.69 -10.44
N LEU A 44 -1.18 -3.00 -9.49
CA LEU A 44 -1.25 -3.29 -8.05
C LEU A 44 -1.59 -2.01 -7.28
N VAL A 45 -2.53 -2.12 -6.33
CA VAL A 45 -2.90 -1.03 -5.42
C VAL A 45 -2.69 -1.47 -3.98
N PHE A 46 -1.95 -0.68 -3.22
CA PHE A 46 -1.67 -0.89 -1.80
C PHE A 46 -2.46 0.13 -0.99
N LEU A 47 -3.41 -0.34 -0.20
CA LEU A 47 -4.34 0.51 0.54
C LEU A 47 -4.14 0.35 2.06
N GLN A 48 -4.09 1.47 2.77
CA GLN A 48 -4.03 1.49 4.24
C GLN A 48 -5.30 2.12 4.79
N GLU A 49 -5.64 1.82 6.03
CA GLU A 49 -6.87 2.25 6.72
C GLU A 49 -8.16 1.90 5.97
N VAL A 50 -8.18 0.80 5.23
CA VAL A 50 -9.38 0.37 4.50
C VAL A 50 -10.37 -0.27 5.45
N LEU A 51 -11.63 0.17 5.42
CA LEU A 51 -12.71 -0.46 6.19
C LEU A 51 -13.14 -1.79 5.54
N GLY A 52 -13.21 -2.85 6.35
CA GLY A 52 -13.91 -4.07 5.98
C GLY A 52 -15.42 -3.87 6.18
N GLN A 53 -15.84 -3.73 7.43
CA GLN A 53 -17.24 -3.47 7.81
C GLN A 53 -17.31 -2.32 8.80
N HIS A 54 -18.42 -1.56 8.76
CA HIS A 54 -18.69 -0.54 9.75
C HIS A 54 -20.20 -0.27 9.87
N HIS A 55 -20.87 -1.04 10.74
CA HIS A 55 -22.35 -1.04 10.86
C HIS A 55 -22.94 0.34 11.14
N ARG A 56 -22.30 1.14 12.01
CA ARG A 56 -22.80 2.48 12.35
C ARG A 56 -22.72 3.48 11.19
N HIS A 57 -21.70 3.39 10.33
CA HIS A 57 -21.63 4.24 9.14
C HIS A 57 -22.60 3.76 8.07
N ALA A 58 -22.72 2.44 7.88
CA ALA A 58 -23.65 1.83 6.94
C ALA A 58 -25.12 2.24 7.21
N SER A 59 -25.50 2.44 8.48
CA SER A 59 -26.84 2.89 8.85
C SER A 59 -27.08 4.41 8.75
N ARG A 60 -26.05 5.21 8.44
CA ARG A 60 -26.12 6.69 8.47
C ARG A 60 -25.73 7.36 7.16
N ILE A 61 -25.07 6.65 6.26
CA ILE A 61 -24.56 7.19 5.01
C ILE A 61 -25.26 6.45 3.87
N ASP A 62 -26.15 7.11 3.17
CA ASP A 62 -26.95 6.50 2.09
C ASP A 62 -26.08 5.92 0.95
N ALA A 63 -24.95 6.57 0.64
CA ALA A 63 -24.01 6.11 -0.37
C ALA A 63 -23.00 5.06 0.13
N TRP A 64 -23.23 4.45 1.31
CA TRP A 64 -22.35 3.41 1.83
C TRP A 64 -22.46 2.14 0.99
N PRO A 65 -21.34 1.53 0.54
CA PRO A 65 -21.41 0.31 -0.24
C PRO A 65 -21.96 -0.86 0.57
N THR A 66 -22.63 -1.78 -0.10
CA THR A 66 -23.15 -3.01 0.50
C THR A 66 -22.07 -4.04 0.77
N THR A 67 -20.94 -3.93 0.06
CA THR A 67 -19.73 -4.75 0.23
C THR A 67 -18.71 -4.05 1.13
N SER A 68 -17.62 -4.72 1.45
CA SER A 68 -16.48 -4.08 2.11
C SER A 68 -15.84 -3.00 1.22
N HIS A 69 -15.14 -2.03 1.83
CA HIS A 69 -14.50 -0.96 1.04
C HIS A 69 -13.45 -1.48 0.07
N TYR A 70 -12.69 -2.51 0.44
CA TYR A 70 -11.69 -3.09 -0.46
C TYR A 70 -12.33 -3.83 -1.65
N GLU A 71 -13.45 -4.54 -1.46
CA GLU A 71 -14.24 -5.15 -2.54
C GLU A 71 -14.83 -4.08 -3.45
N PHE A 72 -15.43 -3.04 -2.86
CA PHE A 72 -15.99 -1.91 -3.61
C PHE A 72 -14.94 -1.18 -4.44
N LEU A 73 -13.71 -0.99 -3.90
CA LEU A 73 -12.61 -0.36 -4.63
C LEU A 73 -12.02 -1.28 -5.70
N ALA A 74 -11.99 -2.60 -5.47
CA ALA A 74 -11.54 -3.57 -6.47
C ALA A 74 -12.46 -3.57 -7.68
N ASP A 75 -13.78 -3.54 -7.45
CA ASP A 75 -14.81 -3.51 -8.47
C ASP A 75 -14.54 -4.58 -9.56
N THR A 76 -14.66 -4.20 -10.83
CA THR A 76 -14.41 -5.09 -11.98
C THR A 76 -13.00 -4.93 -12.57
N LEU A 77 -12.21 -3.96 -12.09
CA LEU A 77 -10.89 -3.69 -12.65
C LEU A 77 -9.79 -4.54 -12.04
N TRP A 78 -9.87 -4.80 -10.74
CA TRP A 78 -8.93 -5.67 -10.02
C TRP A 78 -9.64 -6.99 -9.70
N ASN A 79 -9.33 -8.01 -10.50
CA ASN A 79 -10.01 -9.31 -10.41
C ASN A 79 -9.66 -10.07 -9.13
N ASP A 80 -8.57 -9.67 -8.46
CA ASP A 80 -8.14 -10.31 -7.23
C ASP A 80 -7.77 -9.27 -6.16
N TYR A 81 -7.99 -9.61 -4.90
CA TYR A 81 -7.66 -8.76 -3.76
C TYR A 81 -7.39 -9.58 -2.51
N ALA A 82 -6.57 -9.02 -1.61
CA ALA A 82 -6.34 -9.54 -0.27
C ALA A 82 -6.58 -8.45 0.76
N TYR A 83 -7.07 -8.85 1.94
CA TYR A 83 -7.33 -7.93 3.04
C TYR A 83 -6.75 -8.46 4.36
N GLY A 84 -5.94 -7.64 5.01
CA GLY A 84 -5.38 -7.87 6.35
C GLY A 84 -6.13 -7.06 7.39
N ARG A 85 -6.96 -7.73 8.21
CA ARG A 85 -7.71 -7.09 9.28
C ARG A 85 -6.79 -6.78 10.46
N ASN A 86 -6.54 -5.49 10.73
CA ASN A 86 -5.59 -5.05 11.76
C ASN A 86 -6.30 -4.56 13.02
N ALA A 87 -7.20 -3.59 12.91
CA ALA A 87 -7.92 -3.02 14.05
C ALA A 87 -9.38 -3.43 14.04
N VAL A 88 -9.84 -3.98 15.17
CA VAL A 88 -11.23 -4.40 15.39
C VAL A 88 -11.81 -3.59 16.55
N TYR A 89 -13.01 -3.08 16.37
CA TYR A 89 -13.74 -2.28 17.35
C TYR A 89 -15.24 -2.62 17.29
N PRO A 90 -16.07 -2.21 18.27
CA PRO A 90 -17.45 -2.67 18.38
C PRO A 90 -18.33 -2.49 17.14
N HIS A 91 -18.02 -1.49 16.31
CA HIS A 91 -18.83 -1.17 15.13
C HIS A 91 -18.24 -1.63 13.80
N GLY A 92 -17.06 -2.25 13.81
CA GLY A 92 -16.40 -2.69 12.57
C GLY A 92 -14.91 -2.97 12.72
N HIS A 93 -14.23 -2.93 11.60
CA HIS A 93 -12.78 -3.15 11.53
C HIS A 93 -12.18 -2.47 10.31
N HIS A 94 -10.88 -2.17 10.39
CA HIS A 94 -10.09 -1.70 9.27
C HIS A 94 -8.70 -2.36 9.22
N GLY A 95 -8.05 -2.21 8.11
CA GLY A 95 -6.72 -2.79 7.89
C GLY A 95 -6.06 -2.36 6.61
N ASN A 96 -5.19 -3.21 6.10
CA ASN A 96 -4.52 -3.05 4.82
C ASN A 96 -5.19 -3.89 3.74
N ALA A 97 -5.14 -3.43 2.49
CA ALA A 97 -5.55 -4.25 1.36
C ALA A 97 -4.56 -4.12 0.19
N VAL A 98 -4.48 -5.18 -0.60
CA VAL A 98 -3.81 -5.20 -1.89
C VAL A 98 -4.85 -5.57 -2.93
N LEU A 99 -5.01 -4.73 -3.97
CA LEU A 99 -5.82 -5.04 -5.14
C LEU A 99 -4.88 -5.37 -6.29
N SER A 100 -5.21 -6.37 -7.09
CA SER A 100 -4.36 -6.89 -8.16
C SER A 100 -5.16 -7.19 -9.42
N LYS A 101 -4.61 -6.82 -10.59
CA LYS A 101 -5.10 -7.30 -11.89
C LYS A 101 -4.66 -8.74 -12.17
N PHE A 102 -3.72 -9.26 -11.38
CA PHE A 102 -3.15 -10.60 -11.51
C PHE A 102 -3.58 -11.48 -10.33
N PRO A 103 -3.59 -12.81 -10.49
CA PRO A 103 -3.93 -13.73 -9.41
C PRO A 103 -3.05 -13.53 -8.17
N ILE A 104 -3.65 -13.44 -6.99
CA ILE A 104 -3.01 -13.52 -5.69
C ILE A 104 -3.07 -14.97 -5.24
N VAL A 105 -1.99 -15.72 -5.46
CA VAL A 105 -1.96 -17.18 -5.22
C VAL A 105 -1.78 -17.54 -3.75
N HIS A 106 -1.28 -16.60 -2.96
CA HIS A 106 -1.15 -16.74 -1.51
C HIS A 106 -1.15 -15.37 -0.84
N HIS A 107 -1.71 -15.26 0.35
CA HIS A 107 -1.54 -14.09 1.19
C HIS A 107 -1.59 -14.45 2.68
N ASP A 108 -0.92 -13.65 3.49
CA ASP A 108 -1.01 -13.69 4.94
C ASP A 108 -0.85 -12.28 5.54
N ASN A 109 -1.43 -12.07 6.71
CA ASN A 109 -1.37 -10.80 7.43
C ASN A 109 -0.72 -11.01 8.79
N LEU A 110 0.45 -10.42 8.98
CA LEU A 110 1.17 -10.46 10.24
C LEU A 110 0.77 -9.28 11.13
N ASP A 111 0.35 -9.55 12.37
CA ASP A 111 0.16 -8.50 13.38
C ASP A 111 1.54 -8.01 13.85
N ILE A 112 1.85 -6.76 13.53
CA ILE A 112 3.09 -6.06 13.92
C ILE A 112 2.82 -5.00 14.98
N SER A 113 1.70 -5.08 15.69
CA SER A 113 1.33 -4.12 16.73
C SER A 113 2.28 -4.21 17.92
N VAL A 114 2.80 -3.06 18.37
CA VAL A 114 3.63 -2.96 19.58
C VAL A 114 2.79 -2.50 20.77
N ALA A 115 1.88 -1.55 20.55
CA ALA A 115 0.99 -1.04 21.60
C ALA A 115 -0.43 -1.58 21.44
N LYS A 116 -1.12 -1.83 22.56
CA LYS A 116 -2.48 -2.38 22.58
C LYS A 116 -3.51 -1.51 21.83
N HIS A 117 -3.33 -0.19 21.87
CA HIS A 117 -4.25 0.79 21.28
C HIS A 117 -3.89 1.19 19.85
N GLU A 118 -2.70 0.83 19.35
CA GLU A 118 -2.24 1.13 18.00
C GLU A 118 -2.06 -0.17 17.22
N LYS A 119 -3.12 -0.60 16.53
CA LYS A 119 -3.11 -1.83 15.76
C LYS A 119 -2.51 -1.63 14.38
N ARG A 120 -1.52 -2.46 14.05
CA ARG A 120 -0.75 -2.39 12.80
C ARG A 120 -0.57 -3.78 12.21
N GLY A 121 -0.54 -3.86 10.89
CA GLY A 121 -0.34 -5.12 10.17
C GLY A 121 0.57 -4.97 8.97
N MET A 122 1.12 -6.10 8.57
CA MET A 122 1.87 -6.29 7.35
C MET A 122 1.16 -7.36 6.52
N LEU A 123 0.50 -6.93 5.45
CA LEU A 123 -0.17 -7.82 4.51
C LEU A 123 0.81 -8.20 3.40
N HIS A 124 1.18 -9.47 3.34
CA HIS A 124 2.07 -10.02 2.33
C HIS A 124 1.26 -10.87 1.34
N CYS A 125 1.38 -10.59 0.06
CA CYS A 125 0.74 -11.29 -1.04
C CYS A 125 1.79 -11.83 -2.00
N VAL A 126 1.58 -13.05 -2.50
CA VAL A 126 2.30 -13.62 -3.63
C VAL A 126 1.41 -13.46 -4.85
N VAL A 127 1.87 -12.67 -5.80
CA VAL A 127 1.14 -12.33 -7.02
C VAL A 127 1.77 -13.06 -8.20
N GLN A 128 0.95 -13.63 -9.08
CA GLN A 128 1.39 -14.38 -10.25
C GLN A 128 1.04 -13.66 -11.54
N PRO A 129 1.89 -12.76 -12.06
CA PRO A 129 1.66 -12.17 -13.36
C PRO A 129 1.80 -13.20 -14.48
N PRO A 130 1.02 -13.10 -15.58
CA PRO A 130 1.08 -14.03 -16.68
C PRO A 130 2.48 -14.11 -17.31
N GLY A 131 2.99 -15.32 -17.50
CA GLY A 131 4.28 -15.55 -18.14
C GLY A 131 5.53 -15.11 -17.36
N SER A 132 5.36 -14.61 -16.13
CA SER A 132 6.45 -14.16 -15.26
C SER A 132 6.67 -15.10 -14.06
N ALA A 133 7.78 -14.94 -13.36
CA ALA A 133 7.96 -15.53 -12.03
C ALA A 133 6.98 -14.89 -11.03
N PRO A 134 6.66 -15.58 -9.93
CA PRO A 134 5.93 -14.96 -8.82
C PRO A 134 6.63 -13.69 -8.35
N MET A 135 5.84 -12.71 -7.92
CA MET A 135 6.33 -11.51 -7.27
C MET A 135 5.64 -11.30 -5.92
N HIS A 136 6.30 -10.58 -5.03
CA HIS A 136 5.78 -10.33 -3.71
C HIS A 136 5.30 -8.88 -3.58
N ALA A 137 4.09 -8.70 -3.08
CA ALA A 137 3.49 -7.41 -2.77
C ALA A 137 3.26 -7.32 -1.26
N VAL A 138 3.92 -6.38 -0.60
CA VAL A 138 3.80 -6.21 0.86
C VAL A 138 3.22 -4.84 1.18
N CYS A 139 2.02 -4.81 1.74
CA CYS A 139 1.35 -3.59 2.19
C CYS A 139 1.59 -3.38 3.68
N VAL A 140 2.13 -2.22 4.05
CA VAL A 140 2.44 -1.87 5.44
C VAL A 140 1.73 -0.60 5.88
N HIS A 141 1.40 -0.54 7.17
CA HIS A 141 1.06 0.69 7.87
C HIS A 141 1.77 0.64 9.23
N LEU A 142 2.84 1.43 9.38
CA LEU A 142 3.69 1.40 10.56
C LEU A 142 3.19 2.35 11.66
N GLY A 143 3.72 2.19 12.86
CA GLY A 143 3.35 2.96 14.03
C GLY A 143 3.86 4.40 14.03
N LEU A 144 3.20 5.26 14.82
CA LEU A 144 3.55 6.67 14.94
C LEU A 144 4.84 6.90 15.75
N ARG A 145 5.14 6.01 16.71
CA ARG A 145 6.32 6.16 17.59
C ARG A 145 7.56 5.53 16.95
N GLU A 146 8.69 6.21 17.04
CA GLU A 146 9.96 5.77 16.46
C GLU A 146 10.38 4.37 16.91
N GLY A 147 10.35 4.09 18.23
CA GLY A 147 10.71 2.76 18.74
C GLY A 147 9.80 1.64 18.23
N HIS A 148 8.50 1.92 18.05
CA HIS A 148 7.59 0.95 17.45
C HIS A 148 7.95 0.69 15.98
N ARG A 149 8.24 1.75 15.21
CA ARG A 149 8.65 1.61 13.80
C ARG A 149 9.93 0.81 13.63
N GLN A 150 10.94 1.05 14.48
CA GLN A 150 12.19 0.29 14.42
C GLN A 150 11.95 -1.21 14.63
N HIS A 151 11.13 -1.57 15.62
CA HIS A 151 10.75 -2.96 15.85
C HIS A 151 9.97 -3.54 14.67
N GLN A 152 8.99 -2.82 14.14
CA GLN A 152 8.17 -3.23 12.99
C GLN A 152 9.00 -3.38 11.71
N VAL A 153 9.97 -2.51 11.48
CA VAL A 153 10.90 -2.62 10.35
C VAL A 153 11.81 -3.84 10.51
N SER A 154 12.27 -4.15 11.73
CA SER A 154 13.02 -5.38 11.99
C SER A 154 12.19 -6.62 11.65
N GLN A 155 10.92 -6.66 12.07
CA GLN A 155 10.00 -7.76 11.69
C GLN A 155 9.80 -7.84 10.17
N LEU A 156 9.69 -6.70 9.48
CA LEU A 156 9.59 -6.66 8.02
C LEU A 156 10.85 -7.23 7.35
N CYS A 157 12.03 -6.86 7.84
CA CYS A 157 13.30 -7.41 7.36
C CYS A 157 13.36 -8.94 7.53
N SER A 158 13.07 -9.44 8.73
CA SER A 158 13.03 -10.88 9.01
C SER A 158 12.04 -11.60 8.09
N ARG A 159 10.85 -11.01 7.88
CA ARG A 159 9.84 -11.59 6.99
C ARG A 159 10.31 -11.70 5.54
N ILE A 160 11.02 -10.67 5.04
CA ILE A 160 11.57 -10.67 3.69
C ILE A 160 12.63 -11.77 3.55
N ASP A 161 13.54 -11.88 4.51
CA ASP A 161 14.62 -12.86 4.49
C ASP A 161 14.11 -14.30 4.59
N GLU A 162 13.08 -14.54 5.42
CA GLU A 162 12.53 -15.87 5.67
C GLU A 162 11.58 -16.37 4.58
N ARG A 163 10.86 -15.48 3.91
CA ARG A 163 9.71 -15.83 3.07
C ARG A 163 9.82 -15.41 1.61
N ILE A 164 10.78 -14.55 1.27
CA ILE A 164 10.89 -14.04 -0.10
C ILE A 164 12.24 -14.44 -0.69
N PRO A 165 12.27 -15.40 -1.63
CA PRO A 165 13.50 -15.77 -2.32
C PRO A 165 14.22 -14.55 -2.91
N VAL A 166 15.55 -14.54 -2.85
CA VAL A 166 16.35 -13.41 -3.37
C VAL A 166 16.13 -13.19 -4.88
N SER A 167 15.81 -14.27 -5.60
CA SER A 167 15.54 -14.26 -7.03
C SER A 167 14.15 -13.72 -7.40
N GLU A 168 13.24 -13.57 -6.44
CA GLU A 168 11.88 -13.12 -6.69
C GLU A 168 11.73 -11.61 -6.43
N PRO A 169 11.07 -10.88 -7.34
CA PRO A 169 10.85 -9.45 -7.17
C PRO A 169 9.93 -9.16 -5.98
N VAL A 170 10.20 -8.08 -5.26
CA VAL A 170 9.33 -7.61 -4.20
C VAL A 170 9.04 -6.12 -4.32
N VAL A 171 7.79 -5.75 -4.09
CA VAL A 171 7.31 -4.38 -3.94
C VAL A 171 6.72 -4.22 -2.54
N ILE A 172 7.24 -3.28 -1.77
CA ILE A 172 6.73 -2.93 -0.44
C ILE A 172 6.21 -1.51 -0.51
N ALA A 173 4.94 -1.32 -0.22
CA ALA A 173 4.34 0.01 -0.29
C ALA A 173 3.38 0.25 0.88
N GLY A 174 3.23 1.52 1.24
CA GLY A 174 2.30 1.91 2.29
C GLY A 174 2.72 3.15 3.06
N ASP A 175 2.05 3.32 4.21
CA ASP A 175 2.31 4.38 5.17
C ASP A 175 3.34 3.92 6.20
N PHE A 176 4.56 4.44 6.07
CA PHE A 176 5.66 4.14 6.97
C PHE A 176 5.69 5.04 8.20
N ASN A 177 4.91 6.12 8.23
CA ASN A 177 4.92 7.12 9.32
C ASN A 177 6.33 7.64 9.69
N ASP A 178 7.29 7.52 8.75
CA ASP A 178 8.72 7.79 8.96
C ASP A 178 9.18 9.09 8.28
N TRP A 179 8.72 10.23 8.77
CA TRP A 179 9.09 11.55 8.21
C TRP A 179 10.59 11.87 8.34
N ARG A 180 11.31 11.18 9.25
CA ARG A 180 12.75 11.37 9.52
C ARG A 180 13.65 10.43 8.71
N LEU A 181 13.08 9.54 7.88
CA LEU A 181 13.81 8.56 7.05
C LEU A 181 14.71 7.59 7.84
N ARG A 182 14.40 7.33 9.12
CA ARG A 182 15.19 6.41 9.95
C ARG A 182 14.97 4.94 9.58
N ALA A 183 13.75 4.58 9.20
CA ALA A 183 13.42 3.24 8.69
C ALA A 183 14.11 2.96 7.35
N HIS A 184 14.30 3.99 6.50
CA HIS A 184 14.87 3.85 5.16
C HIS A 184 16.26 3.20 5.17
N ALA A 185 17.18 3.69 6.03
CA ALA A 185 18.54 3.16 6.10
C ALA A 185 18.58 1.68 6.53
N LEU A 186 17.67 1.25 7.40
CA LEU A 186 17.57 -0.12 7.84
C LEU A 186 17.05 -1.01 6.70
N LEU A 187 15.96 -0.63 6.04
CA LEU A 187 15.36 -1.38 4.93
C LEU A 187 16.32 -1.57 3.75
N CYS A 188 17.08 -0.53 3.39
CA CYS A 188 18.07 -0.64 2.32
C CYS A 188 19.19 -1.64 2.67
N ARG A 189 19.61 -1.69 3.94
CA ARG A 189 20.69 -2.60 4.37
C ARG A 189 20.23 -4.05 4.55
N CYS A 190 19.09 -4.25 5.21
CA CYS A 190 18.66 -5.59 5.59
C CYS A 190 18.10 -6.41 4.40
N ALA A 191 17.46 -5.76 3.44
CA ALA A 191 16.73 -6.46 2.39
C ALA A 191 17.14 -6.06 0.96
N GLY A 192 18.17 -5.23 0.79
CA GLY A 192 18.61 -4.77 -0.53
C GLY A 192 17.53 -3.97 -1.28
N LEU A 193 16.68 -3.27 -0.56
CA LEU A 193 15.56 -2.52 -1.10
C LEU A 193 15.98 -1.14 -1.60
N HIS A 194 15.41 -0.70 -2.71
CA HIS A 194 15.53 0.66 -3.22
C HIS A 194 14.21 1.39 -3.04
N GLU A 195 14.22 2.55 -2.39
CA GLU A 195 13.04 3.43 -2.36
C GLU A 195 12.97 4.20 -3.67
N VAL A 196 11.83 4.09 -4.37
CA VAL A 196 11.66 4.54 -5.75
C VAL A 196 11.93 6.04 -5.93
N TYR A 197 11.44 6.88 -5.03
CA TYR A 197 11.60 8.33 -5.14
C TYR A 197 12.99 8.78 -4.70
N VAL A 198 13.56 8.17 -3.65
CA VAL A 198 14.93 8.47 -3.21
C VAL A 198 15.94 8.10 -4.30
N ALA A 199 15.83 6.89 -4.85
CA ALA A 199 16.73 6.44 -5.90
C ALA A 199 16.62 7.26 -7.19
N SER A 200 15.41 7.74 -7.54
CA SER A 200 15.18 8.48 -8.78
C SER A 200 15.36 10.00 -8.65
N ARG A 201 15.15 10.59 -7.46
CA ARG A 201 15.11 12.05 -7.25
C ARG A 201 15.99 12.54 -6.11
N GLY A 202 16.73 11.64 -5.44
CA GLY A 202 17.57 11.95 -4.29
C GLY A 202 16.80 12.19 -2.97
N MET A 203 15.46 12.18 -3.00
CA MET A 203 14.64 12.40 -1.82
C MET A 203 13.29 11.70 -1.89
N ALA A 204 12.78 11.27 -0.74
CA ALA A 204 11.45 10.69 -0.62
C ALA A 204 10.35 11.72 -0.90
N ALA A 205 9.23 11.25 -1.44
CA ALA A 205 8.07 12.10 -1.74
C ALA A 205 7.42 12.66 -0.47
N ARG A 206 6.85 13.86 -0.57
CA ARG A 206 5.98 14.43 0.46
C ARG A 206 4.55 14.02 0.17
N THR A 207 3.84 13.51 1.18
CA THR A 207 2.49 12.93 1.00
C THR A 207 1.46 13.47 1.98
N PHE A 208 1.86 14.03 3.12
CA PHE A 208 0.95 14.48 4.16
C PHE A 208 1.19 15.96 4.55
N PRO A 209 0.12 16.74 4.81
CA PRO A 209 -1.27 16.45 4.43
C PRO A 209 -1.47 16.60 2.90
N ALA A 210 -2.38 15.82 2.31
CA ALA A 210 -2.56 15.76 0.84
C ALA A 210 -2.83 17.12 0.18
N SER A 211 -3.51 18.04 0.88
CA SER A 211 -3.81 19.39 0.39
C SER A 211 -2.56 20.28 0.25
N MET A 212 -1.54 20.08 1.10
CA MET A 212 -0.25 20.81 1.08
C MET A 212 0.84 19.88 1.63
N PRO A 213 1.38 18.96 0.82
CA PRO A 213 2.29 17.92 1.30
C PRO A 213 3.61 18.47 1.89
N LEU A 214 3.81 18.23 3.18
CA LEU A 214 4.99 18.64 3.95
C LEU A 214 5.79 17.44 4.47
N LEU A 215 5.09 16.42 5.01
CA LEU A 215 5.71 15.24 5.59
C LEU A 215 5.82 14.10 4.57
N ARG A 216 6.87 13.29 4.73
CA ARG A 216 7.20 12.15 3.89
C ARG A 216 6.81 10.86 4.61
N LEU A 217 5.54 10.48 4.57
CA LEU A 217 5.02 9.34 5.34
C LEU A 217 4.95 8.07 4.50
N ASP A 218 4.50 8.17 3.25
CA ASP A 218 4.28 7.04 2.36
C ASP A 218 5.52 6.73 1.52
N ARG A 219 5.73 5.45 1.17
CA ARG A 219 6.88 4.95 0.43
C ARG A 219 6.50 3.83 -0.53
N ILE A 220 7.34 3.67 -1.56
CA ILE A 220 7.37 2.50 -2.43
C ILE A 220 8.81 2.01 -2.49
N TYR A 221 9.06 0.81 -1.97
CA TYR A 221 10.34 0.12 -2.05
C TYR A 221 10.26 -1.03 -3.05
N VAL A 222 11.36 -1.30 -3.74
CA VAL A 222 11.50 -2.40 -4.70
C VAL A 222 12.81 -3.15 -4.51
N ARG A 223 12.79 -4.46 -4.78
CA ARG A 223 13.95 -5.33 -4.97
C ARG A 223 13.70 -6.24 -6.17
N GLY A 224 14.73 -6.59 -6.93
CA GLY A 224 14.60 -7.45 -8.10
C GLY A 224 13.96 -6.77 -9.32
N ALA A 225 13.72 -5.46 -9.28
CA ALA A 225 13.28 -4.70 -10.43
C ALA A 225 14.47 -4.34 -11.33
N ARG A 226 14.31 -4.50 -12.65
CA ARG A 226 15.31 -4.10 -13.67
C ARG A 226 15.38 -2.59 -13.81
N ARG A 227 14.21 -1.96 -13.81
CA ARG A 227 14.03 -0.50 -13.87
C ARG A 227 12.83 -0.11 -13.02
N PHE A 228 12.86 1.11 -12.52
CA PHE A 228 11.70 1.70 -11.85
C PHE A 228 11.76 3.23 -11.96
N ARG A 229 10.60 3.85 -11.96
CA ARG A 229 10.49 5.31 -11.96
C ARG A 229 9.22 5.77 -11.24
N PRO A 230 9.26 6.91 -10.53
CA PRO A 230 8.06 7.53 -9.99
C PRO A 230 7.12 7.96 -11.12
N LEU A 231 5.82 7.75 -10.93
CA LEU A 231 4.79 8.38 -11.77
C LEU A 231 4.27 9.63 -11.08
N GLN A 232 4.18 10.71 -11.83
CA GLN A 232 3.64 11.95 -11.32
C GLN A 232 2.12 11.94 -11.50
N LEU A 233 1.41 12.03 -10.37
CA LEU A 233 -0.03 12.14 -10.36
C LEU A 233 -0.46 13.60 -10.32
N ALA A 234 -1.57 13.93 -10.99
CA ALA A 234 -2.17 15.24 -10.92
C ALA A 234 -2.59 15.54 -9.46
N ARG A 235 -2.42 16.78 -9.01
CA ARG A 235 -2.82 17.16 -7.66
C ARG A 235 -4.33 16.97 -7.41
N ARG A 236 -5.16 17.25 -8.41
CA ARG A 236 -6.60 16.98 -8.38
C ARG A 236 -6.89 15.68 -9.12
N PRO A 237 -7.80 14.83 -8.59
CA PRO A 237 -8.66 15.05 -7.41
C PRO A 237 -7.97 14.71 -6.08
N TRP A 238 -6.77 14.13 -6.05
CA TRP A 238 -6.11 13.48 -4.92
C TRP A 238 -5.94 14.34 -3.66
N ALA A 239 -5.71 15.64 -3.83
CA ALA A 239 -5.61 16.57 -2.69
C ALA A 239 -6.89 16.67 -1.80
N ARG A 240 -7.98 16.00 -2.21
CA ARG A 240 -9.28 16.04 -1.54
C ARG A 240 -9.88 14.66 -1.24
N LEU A 241 -9.19 13.57 -1.67
CA LEU A 241 -9.70 12.20 -1.54
C LEU A 241 -9.22 11.47 -0.29
N SER A 242 -8.22 11.99 0.39
CA SER A 242 -7.70 11.50 1.66
C SER A 242 -6.93 12.62 2.34
N ASP A 243 -6.45 12.40 3.55
CA ASP A 243 -5.43 13.25 4.18
C ASP A 243 -4.00 12.90 3.72
N HIS A 244 -3.81 11.76 3.05
CA HIS A 244 -2.57 11.36 2.37
C HIS A 244 -2.68 11.50 0.85
N ALA A 245 -1.66 12.09 0.22
CA ALA A 245 -1.51 12.04 -1.24
C ALA A 245 -0.95 10.68 -1.65
N PRO A 246 -1.48 10.07 -2.73
CA PRO A 246 -0.98 8.79 -3.22
C PRO A 246 0.42 8.90 -3.79
N LEU A 247 1.14 7.77 -3.78
CA LEU A 247 2.35 7.58 -4.57
C LEU A 247 2.10 6.53 -5.65
N ALA A 248 2.69 6.74 -6.82
CA ALA A 248 2.67 5.78 -7.90
C ALA A 248 4.05 5.60 -8.52
N ALA A 249 4.30 4.41 -9.06
CA ALA A 249 5.54 4.09 -9.74
C ALA A 249 5.26 3.11 -10.89
N GLU A 250 6.13 3.16 -11.89
CA GLU A 250 6.26 2.13 -12.90
C GLU A 250 7.49 1.29 -12.57
N ILE A 251 7.34 -0.03 -12.62
CA ILE A 251 8.36 -1.01 -12.22
C ILE A 251 8.47 -2.05 -13.32
N GLU A 252 9.68 -2.31 -13.82
CA GLU A 252 9.99 -3.34 -14.80
C GLU A 252 10.66 -4.52 -14.10
N ILE A 253 10.07 -5.71 -14.19
CA ILE A 253 10.57 -6.97 -13.59
C ILE A 253 10.94 -7.99 -14.65
#